data_307e9780e23e978931a5ae500632d7ce
#
_entry.id   307e9780e23e978931a5ae500632d7ce
#
_cell.length_a   1.000
_cell.length_b   1.000
_cell.length_c   1.000
_cell.angle_alpha   90.00
_cell.angle_beta   90.00
_cell.angle_gamma   90.00
#
_symmetry.space_group_name_H-M   'P 1'
#
loop_
_entity.id
_entity.type
_entity.pdbx_description
1 polymer ?
#
loop_
_entity_poly.entity_id
_entity_poly.type
_entity_poly.pdbx_seq_one_letter_code
_entity_poly.pdbx_strand_id
1 'polypeptide(L)'
;MPVVAPSTELLEIGVFPFLPRDRGLASLVMGNADSGAEKSSTRRAERENGASRVLPIPSVGRVFRRERRVRLGDVDATGRLRLDAVARYLQDVATDDSDDLGSLEARAWVVRRTLIEQHQAPRNSEDLSLATFCSGMGTRWAERRVSMVGAAGGSVEAVTLWVHLDPVTGRPKPLPAEFVATYTEPSGGREVTARQVHEPVVPGADDVHTMPWWPRVTDLDVLNHVNNAVSWEVVEQTLERVRARELIDLDLAISLHAEVEFRDAIDHEVVLSAMPLTIAYRATDGVLDIALWSTDGETVYVTAKVTSPR
;
A
#
# COMPACT_ATOMS: atom_id res chain seq x y z
N MET A 1 55.74 -16.27 -1.19
CA MET A 1 54.82 -15.13 -1.01
C MET A 1 53.42 -15.69 -0.81
N PRO A 2 52.81 -15.53 0.36
CA PRO A 2 51.45 -16.03 0.59
C PRO A 2 50.44 -15.03 -0.02
N VAL A 3 49.51 -15.59 -0.79
CA VAL A 3 48.35 -14.86 -1.34
C VAL A 3 47.37 -14.63 -0.20
N VAL A 4 47.15 -13.36 0.14
CA VAL A 4 46.13 -12.93 1.09
C VAL A 4 44.80 -13.00 0.38
N ALA A 5 43.90 -13.86 0.84
CA ALA A 5 42.51 -13.91 0.44
C ALA A 5 41.79 -12.66 0.95
N PRO A 6 40.89 -12.04 0.17
CA PRO A 6 40.06 -10.95 0.65
C PRO A 6 39.05 -11.49 1.66
N SER A 7 38.99 -10.88 2.84
CA SER A 7 37.95 -11.06 3.84
C SER A 7 36.62 -10.68 3.28
N THR A 8 35.76 -11.68 3.07
CA THR A 8 34.34 -11.49 2.74
C THR A 8 33.63 -11.11 4.05
N GLU A 9 33.53 -9.84 4.35
CA GLU A 9 32.50 -9.35 5.27
C GLU A 9 31.15 -9.57 4.60
N LEU A 10 30.51 -10.69 4.93
CA LEU A 10 29.09 -10.90 4.71
C LEU A 10 28.38 -9.82 5.54
N LEU A 11 27.82 -8.82 4.85
CA LEU A 11 26.76 -7.99 5.40
C LEU A 11 25.69 -8.96 5.92
N GLU A 12 25.62 -9.10 7.25
CA GLU A 12 24.49 -9.74 7.91
C GLU A 12 23.26 -8.88 7.60
N ILE A 13 22.55 -9.23 6.53
CA ILE A 13 21.16 -8.85 6.34
C ILE A 13 20.44 -9.50 7.51
N GLY A 14 20.07 -8.69 8.51
CA GLY A 14 19.40 -9.16 9.70
C GLY A 14 18.16 -9.97 9.31
N VAL A 15 18.26 -11.28 9.39
CA VAL A 15 17.14 -12.20 9.28
C VAL A 15 16.26 -11.90 10.51
N PHE A 16 15.13 -11.24 10.29
CA PHE A 16 14.16 -11.03 11.35
C PHE A 16 13.73 -12.38 11.92
N PRO A 17 13.74 -12.56 13.24
CA PRO A 17 13.21 -13.76 13.85
C PRO A 17 11.70 -13.83 13.53
N PHE A 18 11.27 -15.03 13.19
CA PHE A 18 9.88 -15.43 12.98
C PHE A 18 8.96 -14.71 13.97
N LEU A 19 8.03 -13.90 13.47
CA LEU A 19 6.95 -13.35 14.29
C LEU A 19 6.09 -14.52 14.81
N PRO A 20 5.88 -14.66 16.13
CA PRO A 20 5.07 -15.74 16.65
C PRO A 20 3.63 -15.63 16.15
N ARG A 21 3.04 -16.78 15.81
CA ARG A 21 1.64 -16.95 15.44
C ARG A 21 0.73 -16.52 16.60
N ASP A 22 0.40 -15.25 16.69
CA ASP A 22 -0.73 -14.79 17.49
C ASP A 22 -1.77 -14.20 16.55
N ARG A 23 -2.96 -14.75 16.66
CA ARG A 23 -4.14 -14.54 15.82
C ARG A 23 -4.36 -13.07 15.46
N GLY A 24 -4.29 -12.76 14.17
CA GLY A 24 -4.90 -11.60 13.53
C GLY A 24 -4.44 -10.23 14.01
N LEU A 25 -3.56 -9.56 13.26
CA LEU A 25 -3.27 -8.11 13.41
C LEU A 25 -4.54 -7.24 13.50
N ALA A 26 -5.67 -7.72 12.96
CA ALA A 26 -6.97 -7.06 13.03
C ALA A 26 -7.55 -6.97 14.46
N SER A 27 -7.30 -7.98 15.33
CA SER A 27 -7.82 -8.03 16.69
C SER A 27 -7.04 -7.17 17.68
N LEU A 28 -5.77 -6.88 17.42
CA LEU A 28 -4.90 -6.16 18.35
C LEU A 28 -5.03 -4.64 18.32
N VAL A 29 -5.61 -4.07 17.26
CA VAL A 29 -5.82 -2.62 17.13
C VAL A 29 -7.14 -2.14 17.75
N MET A 30 -8.03 -3.07 18.14
CA MET A 30 -9.39 -2.76 18.65
C MET A 30 -9.47 -2.53 20.17
N GLY A 31 -8.38 -2.53 20.89
CA GLY A 31 -8.35 -2.26 22.33
C GLY A 31 -8.16 -0.79 22.67
N ASN A 32 -9.23 -0.14 23.13
CA ASN A 32 -9.40 1.19 23.74
C ASN A 32 -9.69 2.35 22.78
N ALA A 33 -10.98 2.48 22.50
CA ALA A 33 -11.59 3.79 22.26
C ALA A 33 -12.30 4.19 23.56
N ASP A 34 -11.79 5.16 24.28
CA ASP A 34 -12.59 5.84 25.31
C ASP A 34 -12.64 7.33 25.05
N SER A 35 -13.87 7.85 25.27
CA SER A 35 -14.32 9.24 25.46
C SER A 35 -14.05 10.21 24.29
N GLY A 36 -15.02 10.80 23.65
CA GLY A 36 -16.27 11.40 24.07
C GLY A 36 -16.38 12.76 23.44
N ALA A 37 -17.35 13.02 22.61
CA ALA A 37 -18.11 14.25 22.44
C ALA A 37 -17.40 15.59 22.23
N GLU A 38 -16.53 15.75 21.21
CA GLU A 38 -16.23 17.09 20.65
C GLU A 38 -15.74 17.08 19.19
N LYS A 39 -15.80 15.94 18.50
CA LYS A 39 -15.26 15.73 17.14
C LYS A 39 -16.34 15.68 16.04
N SER A 40 -17.54 16.21 16.26
CA SER A 40 -18.63 16.06 15.28
C SER A 40 -18.58 17.08 14.13
N SER A 41 -17.95 18.23 14.28
CA SER A 41 -17.90 19.29 13.25
C SER A 41 -16.84 19.03 12.17
N THR A 42 -15.69 18.47 12.55
CA THR A 42 -14.59 18.16 11.62
C THR A 42 -14.94 16.95 10.73
N ARG A 43 -15.68 15.96 11.25
CA ARG A 43 -16.15 14.79 10.49
C ARG A 43 -17.18 15.11 9.41
N ARG A 44 -17.91 16.22 9.53
CA ARG A 44 -18.88 16.68 8.54
C ARG A 44 -18.20 17.36 7.36
N ALA A 45 -17.13 18.13 7.60
CA ALA A 45 -16.34 18.78 6.58
C ALA A 45 -15.56 17.80 5.68
N GLU A 46 -15.11 16.66 6.22
CA GLU A 46 -14.40 15.63 5.45
C GLU A 46 -15.33 14.78 4.54
N ARG A 47 -16.63 14.80 4.76
CA ARG A 47 -17.63 14.10 3.94
C ARG A 47 -18.23 14.94 2.80
N GLU A 48 -18.08 16.25 2.86
CA GLU A 48 -18.81 17.17 1.96
C GLU A 48 -17.97 17.70 0.79
N ASN A 49 -16.66 17.43 0.74
CA ASN A 49 -15.84 17.83 -0.40
C ASN A 49 -15.22 16.59 -1.07
N GLY A 50 -15.63 16.33 -2.31
CA GLY A 50 -14.90 15.45 -3.24
C GLY A 50 -13.54 16.04 -3.66
N ALA A 51 -12.89 16.79 -2.77
CA ALA A 51 -11.53 17.24 -2.92
C ALA A 51 -10.59 16.06 -2.67
N SER A 52 -9.60 15.89 -3.54
CA SER A 52 -8.52 14.94 -3.43
C SER A 52 -8.03 14.84 -1.98
N ARG A 53 -7.99 13.61 -1.44
CA ARG A 53 -7.34 13.34 -0.13
C ARG A 53 -5.85 13.63 -0.16
N VAL A 54 -5.32 13.93 -1.33
CA VAL A 54 -3.92 14.11 -1.63
C VAL A 54 -3.53 15.57 -1.40
N LEU A 55 -2.71 15.81 -0.37
CA LEU A 55 -2.19 17.14 -0.06
C LEU A 55 -1.13 17.58 -1.09
N PRO A 56 -0.97 18.88 -1.35
CA PRO A 56 0.13 19.39 -2.17
C PRO A 56 1.50 19.12 -1.52
N ILE A 57 2.54 19.03 -2.33
CA ILE A 57 3.92 18.92 -1.82
C ILE A 57 4.22 20.15 -0.96
N PRO A 58 4.70 19.99 0.30
CA PRO A 58 4.96 21.10 1.19
C PRO A 58 6.14 21.94 0.69
N SER A 59 6.11 23.24 1.00
CA SER A 59 7.21 24.16 0.69
C SER A 59 8.32 24.16 1.76
N VAL A 60 8.09 23.53 2.90
CA VAL A 60 9.00 23.44 4.04
C VAL A 60 9.11 22.00 4.53
N GLY A 61 10.23 21.71 5.21
CA GLY A 61 10.51 20.39 5.75
C GLY A 61 11.03 19.40 4.70
N ARG A 62 11.16 18.16 5.12
CA ARG A 62 11.77 17.11 4.30
C ARG A 62 10.85 16.66 3.17
N VAL A 63 11.30 16.85 1.93
CA VAL A 63 10.77 16.26 0.71
C VAL A 63 11.90 15.54 -0.01
N PHE A 64 11.84 14.21 -0.09
CA PHE A 64 12.83 13.41 -0.81
C PHE A 64 12.41 13.24 -2.27
N ARG A 65 13.37 13.25 -3.20
CA ARG A 65 13.12 13.18 -4.64
C ARG A 65 13.99 12.12 -5.31
N ARG A 66 13.40 11.43 -6.28
CA ARG A 66 14.08 10.44 -7.14
C ARG A 66 13.54 10.49 -8.55
N GLU A 67 14.41 10.13 -9.49
CA GLU A 67 14.03 9.88 -10.87
C GLU A 67 13.89 8.37 -11.09
N ARG A 68 12.90 7.96 -11.88
CA ARG A 68 12.69 6.57 -12.27
C ARG A 68 12.15 6.49 -13.69
N ARG A 69 12.66 5.53 -14.46
CA ARG A 69 12.16 5.25 -15.81
C ARG A 69 11.24 4.04 -15.77
N VAL A 70 10.05 4.17 -16.36
CA VAL A 70 9.11 3.06 -16.56
C VAL A 70 9.73 2.00 -17.46
N ARG A 71 9.77 0.74 -17.00
CA ARG A 71 10.40 -0.36 -17.71
C ARG A 71 9.35 -1.29 -18.34
N LEU A 72 9.78 -2.08 -19.32
CA LEU A 72 8.92 -3.01 -20.04
C LEU A 72 8.18 -4.01 -19.10
N GLY A 73 8.84 -4.44 -18.03
CA GLY A 73 8.23 -5.35 -17.03
C GLY A 73 7.18 -4.70 -16.12
N ASP A 74 7.07 -3.37 -16.15
CA ASP A 74 6.17 -2.61 -15.28
C ASP A 74 4.84 -2.24 -15.95
N VAL A 75 4.72 -2.51 -17.26
CA VAL A 75 3.55 -2.09 -18.06
C VAL A 75 2.68 -3.27 -18.48
N ASP A 76 1.42 -2.96 -18.78
CA ASP A 76 0.51 -3.90 -19.42
C ASP A 76 0.72 -4.00 -20.93
N ALA A 77 -0.12 -4.79 -21.62
CA ALA A 77 -0.06 -5.00 -23.06
C ALA A 77 -0.31 -3.73 -23.88
N THR A 78 -0.90 -2.68 -23.29
CA THR A 78 -1.14 -1.38 -23.93
C THR A 78 0.01 -0.39 -23.68
N GLY A 79 1.01 -0.78 -22.88
CA GLY A 79 2.12 0.07 -22.48
C GLY A 79 1.80 1.01 -21.31
N ARG A 80 0.70 0.82 -20.62
CA ARG A 80 0.30 1.56 -19.41
C ARG A 80 1.04 0.99 -18.19
N LEU A 81 1.56 1.85 -17.31
CA LEU A 81 2.11 1.46 -16.00
C LEU A 81 1.02 0.79 -15.15
N ARG A 82 1.27 -0.46 -14.68
CA ARG A 82 0.32 -1.20 -13.84
C ARG A 82 0.33 -0.69 -12.40
N LEU A 83 -0.77 -0.89 -11.69
CA LEU A 83 -0.92 -0.48 -10.28
C LEU A 83 0.05 -1.23 -9.34
N ASP A 84 0.36 -2.51 -9.62
CA ASP A 84 1.37 -3.26 -8.87
C ASP A 84 2.77 -2.66 -9.04
N ALA A 85 3.09 -2.16 -10.23
CA ALA A 85 4.35 -1.46 -10.48
C ALA A 85 4.37 -0.08 -9.80
N VAL A 86 3.25 0.66 -9.82
CA VAL A 86 3.11 1.89 -9.00
C VAL A 86 3.41 1.57 -7.55
N ALA A 87 2.77 0.55 -6.98
CA ALA A 87 2.96 0.17 -5.57
C ALA A 87 4.42 -0.20 -5.25
N ARG A 88 5.14 -0.90 -6.15
CA ARG A 88 6.59 -1.14 -6.00
C ARG A 88 7.39 0.16 -6.00
N TYR A 89 7.05 1.12 -6.87
CA TYR A 89 7.72 2.43 -6.89
C TYR A 89 7.50 3.23 -5.61
N LEU A 90 6.30 3.08 -4.98
CA LEU A 90 6.04 3.67 -3.66
C LEU A 90 6.94 3.07 -2.57
N GLN A 91 7.14 1.75 -2.58
CA GLN A 91 8.03 1.07 -1.64
C GLN A 91 9.50 1.48 -1.85
N ASP A 92 9.94 1.51 -3.10
CA ASP A 92 11.32 1.86 -3.45
C ASP A 92 11.67 3.29 -3.00
N VAL A 93 10.83 4.28 -3.32
CA VAL A 93 11.10 5.67 -2.94
C VAL A 93 11.01 5.89 -1.42
N ALA A 94 10.19 5.09 -0.72
CA ALA A 94 10.13 5.12 0.75
C ALA A 94 11.40 4.52 1.37
N THR A 95 11.94 3.46 0.80
CA THR A 95 13.21 2.84 1.20
C THR A 95 14.37 3.80 0.94
N ASP A 96 14.46 4.36 -0.27
CA ASP A 96 15.48 5.34 -0.66
C ASP A 96 15.50 6.57 0.29
N ASP A 97 14.31 7.08 0.69
CA ASP A 97 14.22 8.18 1.66
C ASP A 97 14.71 7.80 3.06
N SER A 98 14.47 6.55 3.47
CA SER A 98 14.94 6.04 4.75
C SER A 98 16.45 5.84 4.76
N ASP A 99 17.01 5.34 3.67
CA ASP A 99 18.45 5.12 3.49
C ASP A 99 19.21 6.46 3.45
N ASP A 100 18.65 7.48 2.78
CA ASP A 100 19.23 8.84 2.73
C ASP A 100 19.32 9.50 4.13
N LEU A 101 18.42 9.13 5.04
CA LEU A 101 18.50 9.56 6.45
C LEU A 101 19.55 8.82 7.26
N GLY A 102 20.17 7.76 6.73
CA GLY A 102 21.14 6.94 7.44
C GLY A 102 20.53 6.17 8.63
N SER A 103 19.22 6.04 8.67
CA SER A 103 18.56 5.35 9.77
C SER A 103 18.55 3.84 9.54
N LEU A 104 19.71 3.23 9.83
CA LEU A 104 19.97 1.80 9.69
C LEU A 104 19.27 0.91 10.75
N GLU A 105 18.57 1.48 11.71
CA GLU A 105 17.79 0.64 12.60
C GLU A 105 16.63 0.01 11.83
N ALA A 106 16.62 -1.32 11.82
CA ALA A 106 15.56 -2.14 11.25
C ALA A 106 14.20 -1.73 11.86
N ARG A 107 13.59 -0.72 11.30
CA ARG A 107 12.28 -0.24 11.71
C ARG A 107 11.27 -1.18 11.08
N ALA A 108 10.62 -1.97 11.91
CA ALA A 108 9.51 -2.78 11.45
C ALA A 108 8.32 -1.87 11.14
N TRP A 109 8.06 -1.67 9.87
CA TRP A 109 6.90 -0.96 9.37
C TRP A 109 6.03 -1.91 8.54
N VAL A 110 4.73 -1.84 8.75
CA VAL A 110 3.76 -2.55 7.90
C VAL A 110 2.81 -1.57 7.26
N VAL A 111 2.49 -1.82 6.01
CA VAL A 111 1.49 -1.05 5.28
C VAL A 111 0.10 -1.45 5.78
N ARG A 112 -0.70 -0.47 6.12
CA ARG A 112 -2.09 -0.68 6.53
C ARG A 112 -3.09 -0.33 5.44
N ARG A 113 -2.75 0.68 4.63
CA ARG A 113 -3.60 1.18 3.56
C ARG A 113 -2.76 1.91 2.52
N THR A 114 -3.12 1.77 1.26
CA THR A 114 -2.55 2.57 0.17
C THR A 114 -3.68 3.07 -0.72
N LEU A 115 -3.70 4.36 -0.96
CA LEU A 115 -4.53 5.04 -1.94
C LEU A 115 -3.67 5.42 -3.15
N ILE A 116 -4.16 5.16 -4.34
CA ILE A 116 -3.60 5.63 -5.61
C ILE A 116 -4.66 6.44 -6.35
N GLU A 117 -4.35 7.70 -6.64
CA GLU A 117 -5.10 8.57 -7.55
C GLU A 117 -4.27 8.71 -8.83
N GLN A 118 -4.68 8.04 -9.89
CA GLN A 118 -4.09 8.18 -11.20
C GLN A 118 -4.90 9.22 -11.99
N HIS A 119 -4.26 10.28 -12.44
CA HIS A 119 -4.88 11.29 -13.30
C HIS A 119 -4.60 10.99 -14.78
N GLN A 120 -3.42 10.48 -15.07
CA GLN A 120 -2.98 9.98 -16.36
C GLN A 120 -1.97 8.88 -16.14
N ALA A 121 -2.20 7.70 -16.71
CA ALA A 121 -1.29 6.58 -16.54
C ALA A 121 0.07 6.87 -17.22
N PRO A 122 1.20 6.75 -16.52
CA PRO A 122 2.51 6.77 -17.14
C PRO A 122 2.67 5.64 -18.16
N ARG A 123 3.53 5.87 -19.17
CA ARG A 123 3.72 4.94 -20.27
C ARG A 123 5.11 4.30 -20.27
N ASN A 124 5.23 3.18 -20.98
CA ASN A 124 6.51 2.51 -21.19
C ASN A 124 7.58 3.48 -21.65
N SER A 125 8.77 3.39 -21.04
CA SER A 125 9.94 4.23 -21.29
C SER A 125 9.80 5.70 -20.87
N GLU A 126 8.71 6.09 -20.21
CA GLU A 126 8.56 7.43 -19.66
C GLU A 126 9.47 7.63 -18.44
N ASP A 127 10.13 8.79 -18.38
CA ASP A 127 10.91 9.19 -17.21
C ASP A 127 10.00 9.89 -16.21
N LEU A 128 10.01 9.41 -14.96
CA LEU A 128 9.18 9.89 -13.85
C LEU A 128 10.04 10.63 -12.84
N SER A 129 9.57 11.77 -12.38
CA SER A 129 10.05 12.44 -11.16
C SER A 129 9.15 12.07 -10.01
N LEU A 130 9.71 11.45 -8.97
CA LEU A 130 9.03 11.07 -7.76
C LEU A 130 9.41 12.01 -6.63
N ALA A 131 8.41 12.50 -5.89
CA ALA A 131 8.59 13.28 -4.67
C ALA A 131 7.82 12.65 -3.53
N THR A 132 8.46 12.42 -2.38
CA THR A 132 7.82 11.82 -1.20
C THR A 132 8.06 12.63 0.07
N PHE A 133 7.06 12.64 0.94
CA PHE A 133 7.11 13.28 2.25
C PHE A 133 6.11 12.63 3.21
N CYS A 134 6.29 12.87 4.52
CA CYS A 134 5.28 12.51 5.52
C CYS A 134 4.15 13.54 5.49
N SER A 135 2.93 13.12 5.19
CA SER A 135 1.75 13.99 5.08
C SER A 135 0.87 14.00 6.34
N GLY A 136 1.19 13.18 7.33
CA GLY A 136 0.48 13.14 8.61
C GLY A 136 0.99 12.05 9.53
N MET A 137 0.73 12.18 10.81
CA MET A 137 1.15 11.19 11.82
C MET A 137 0.05 10.94 12.83
N GLY A 138 0.11 9.76 13.46
CA GLY A 138 -0.54 9.44 14.72
C GLY A 138 0.51 9.02 15.74
N THR A 139 0.10 8.42 16.84
CA THR A 139 1.04 8.00 17.88
C THR A 139 1.93 6.81 17.49
N ARG A 140 1.45 5.94 16.59
CA ARG A 140 2.08 4.67 16.19
C ARG A 140 2.09 4.44 14.69
N TRP A 141 1.70 5.42 13.89
CA TRP A 141 1.59 5.32 12.43
C TRP A 141 1.92 6.65 11.77
N ALA A 142 2.31 6.58 10.52
CA ALA A 142 2.59 7.73 9.70
C ALA A 142 2.01 7.54 8.30
N GLU A 143 1.54 8.62 7.72
CA GLU A 143 1.06 8.69 6.37
C GLU A 143 2.15 9.28 5.48
N ARG A 144 2.52 8.55 4.44
CA ARG A 144 3.50 8.97 3.44
C ARG A 144 2.78 9.25 2.13
N ARG A 145 3.02 10.42 1.59
CA ARG A 145 2.57 10.79 0.25
C ARG A 145 3.69 10.61 -0.76
N VAL A 146 3.32 10.21 -1.97
CA VAL A 146 4.19 10.19 -3.15
C VAL A 146 3.47 10.85 -4.31
N SER A 147 4.15 11.79 -4.98
CA SER A 147 3.74 12.37 -6.25
C SER A 147 4.65 11.82 -7.35
N MET A 148 4.10 11.33 -8.43
CA MET A 148 4.83 10.87 -9.62
C MET A 148 4.39 11.69 -10.82
N VAL A 149 5.34 12.41 -11.41
CA VAL A 149 5.10 13.26 -12.59
C VAL A 149 5.96 12.76 -13.73
N GLY A 150 5.34 12.39 -14.83
CA GLY A 150 5.99 11.86 -16.02
C GLY A 150 6.31 12.93 -17.03
N ALA A 151 7.44 12.78 -17.72
CA ALA A 151 7.88 13.69 -18.77
C ALA A 151 6.94 13.70 -19.99
N ALA A 152 6.14 12.64 -20.19
CA ALA A 152 5.16 12.53 -21.27
C ALA A 152 3.70 12.77 -20.78
N GLY A 153 3.51 13.28 -19.57
CA GLY A 153 2.22 13.63 -19.00
C GLY A 153 1.64 12.62 -18.02
N GLY A 154 2.35 11.55 -17.74
CA GLY A 154 1.97 10.61 -16.66
C GLY A 154 1.81 11.36 -15.33
N SER A 155 0.74 11.08 -14.58
CA SER A 155 0.47 11.75 -13.31
C SER A 155 -0.23 10.80 -12.35
N VAL A 156 0.44 10.49 -11.25
CA VAL A 156 -0.07 9.61 -10.20
C VAL A 156 0.25 10.23 -8.84
N GLU A 157 -0.75 10.29 -8.00
CA GLU A 157 -0.63 10.67 -6.61
C GLU A 157 -0.96 9.48 -5.72
N ALA A 158 -0.20 9.27 -4.67
CA ALA A 158 -0.43 8.15 -3.77
C ALA A 158 -0.24 8.54 -2.31
N VAL A 159 -0.98 7.85 -1.45
CA VAL A 159 -0.90 7.99 0.01
C VAL A 159 -0.81 6.60 0.62
N THR A 160 0.24 6.32 1.39
CA THR A 160 0.41 5.05 2.09
C THR A 160 0.47 5.27 3.59
N LEU A 161 -0.38 4.58 4.32
CA LEU A 161 -0.40 4.56 5.78
C LEU A 161 0.43 3.39 6.30
N TRP A 162 1.45 3.71 7.09
CA TRP A 162 2.38 2.77 7.69
C TRP A 162 2.18 2.71 9.20
N VAL A 163 2.18 1.52 9.78
CA VAL A 163 2.14 1.29 11.22
C VAL A 163 3.53 0.85 11.69
N HIS A 164 4.05 1.53 12.70
CA HIS A 164 5.33 1.21 13.32
C HIS A 164 5.14 0.08 14.34
N LEU A 165 5.92 -0.99 14.18
CA LEU A 165 5.86 -2.18 15.02
C LEU A 165 7.12 -2.33 15.86
N ASP A 166 6.97 -3.02 16.96
CA ASP A 166 8.08 -3.61 17.69
C ASP A 166 8.55 -4.87 16.94
N PRO A 167 9.84 -4.96 16.54
CA PRO A 167 10.32 -6.06 15.69
C PRO A 167 10.33 -7.41 16.41
N VAL A 168 10.30 -7.43 17.75
CA VAL A 168 10.32 -8.67 18.54
C VAL A 168 8.91 -9.19 18.78
N THR A 169 7.99 -8.29 19.12
CA THR A 169 6.61 -8.66 19.52
C THR A 169 5.58 -8.51 18.39
N GLY A 170 5.94 -7.84 17.28
CA GLY A 170 5.01 -7.53 16.19
C GLY A 170 3.90 -6.53 16.56
N ARG A 171 3.94 -5.94 17.76
CA ARG A 171 2.88 -5.05 18.24
C ARG A 171 3.14 -3.59 17.84
N PRO A 172 2.06 -2.81 17.56
CA PRO A 172 2.21 -1.39 17.31
C PRO A 172 2.90 -0.66 18.48
N LYS A 173 3.96 0.08 18.17
CA LYS A 173 4.77 0.83 19.14
C LYS A 173 4.85 2.32 18.74
N PRO A 174 5.05 3.24 19.72
CA PRO A 174 5.15 4.68 19.47
C PRO A 174 6.22 5.00 18.40
N LEU A 175 5.96 6.05 17.62
CA LEU A 175 6.94 6.57 16.67
C LEU A 175 8.21 7.02 17.40
N PRO A 176 9.42 6.74 16.86
CA PRO A 176 10.66 7.24 17.42
C PRO A 176 10.68 8.77 17.46
N ALA A 177 11.27 9.35 18.53
CA ALA A 177 11.33 10.81 18.69
C ALA A 177 12.06 11.50 17.53
N GLU A 178 13.12 10.90 17.00
CA GLU A 178 13.85 11.41 15.83
C GLU A 178 13.01 11.39 14.56
N PHE A 179 12.17 10.36 14.37
CA PHE A 179 11.21 10.31 13.27
C PHE A 179 10.22 11.47 13.37
N VAL A 180 9.63 11.66 14.55
CA VAL A 180 8.70 12.77 14.81
C VAL A 180 9.38 14.11 14.56
N ALA A 181 10.60 14.31 15.06
CA ALA A 181 11.35 15.56 14.85
C ALA A 181 11.61 15.86 13.36
N THR A 182 11.95 14.82 12.56
CA THR A 182 12.23 14.95 11.12
C THR A 182 10.98 15.29 10.31
N TYR A 183 9.84 14.69 10.66
CA TYR A 183 8.65 14.70 9.81
C TYR A 183 7.49 15.58 10.32
N THR A 184 7.63 16.23 11.47
CA THR A 184 6.59 17.16 11.99
C THR A 184 6.38 18.35 11.05
N GLU A 185 7.45 18.95 10.57
CA GLU A 185 7.38 20.13 9.71
C GLU A 185 6.67 19.85 8.37
N PRO A 186 7.09 18.82 7.57
CA PRO A 186 6.42 18.53 6.31
C PRO A 186 4.98 18.05 6.48
N SER A 187 4.64 17.43 7.61
CA SER A 187 3.27 17.00 7.91
C SER A 187 2.34 18.15 8.31
N GLY A 188 2.89 19.32 8.60
CA GLY A 188 2.11 20.46 9.13
C GLY A 188 1.41 20.16 10.45
N GLY A 189 1.87 19.14 11.20
CA GLY A 189 1.23 18.68 12.43
C GLY A 189 -0.12 17.96 12.21
N ARG A 190 -0.43 17.53 10.98
CA ARG A 190 -1.69 16.86 10.65
C ARG A 190 -1.76 15.49 11.34
N GLU A 191 -2.85 15.27 12.08
CA GLU A 191 -3.16 13.98 12.69
C GLU A 191 -3.96 13.10 11.70
N VAL A 192 -3.57 11.83 11.61
CA VAL A 192 -4.22 10.82 10.77
C VAL A 192 -4.65 9.61 11.59
N THR A 193 -5.59 8.83 11.05
CA THR A 193 -6.11 7.61 11.69
C THR A 193 -5.75 6.37 10.89
N ALA A 194 -5.44 5.26 11.58
CA ALA A 194 -5.17 3.96 10.97
C ALA A 194 -6.40 3.05 10.91
N ARG A 195 -7.60 3.58 11.11
CA ARG A 195 -8.84 2.80 11.04
C ARG A 195 -9.08 2.29 9.63
N GLN A 196 -9.43 1.01 9.51
CA GLN A 196 -9.97 0.41 8.28
C GLN A 196 -11.43 0.84 8.10
N VAL A 197 -11.82 1.07 6.84
CA VAL A 197 -13.14 1.59 6.49
C VAL A 197 -13.87 0.77 5.42
N HIS A 198 -13.16 -0.16 4.74
CA HIS A 198 -13.79 -1.03 3.76
C HIS A 198 -14.52 -2.18 4.45
N GLU A 199 -15.77 -2.41 4.05
CA GLU A 199 -16.48 -3.64 4.38
C GLU A 199 -16.12 -4.71 3.34
N PRO A 200 -15.66 -5.91 3.77
CA PRO A 200 -15.31 -6.97 2.84
C PRO A 200 -16.52 -7.46 2.03
N VAL A 201 -16.36 -7.63 0.73
CA VAL A 201 -17.35 -8.33 -0.11
C VAL A 201 -17.28 -9.81 0.22
N VAL A 202 -18.42 -10.41 0.61
CA VAL A 202 -18.48 -11.80 1.08
C VAL A 202 -18.79 -12.74 -0.09
N PRO A 203 -17.99 -13.81 -0.32
CA PRO A 203 -18.30 -14.82 -1.33
C PRO A 203 -19.67 -15.46 -1.09
N GLY A 204 -20.42 -15.67 -2.18
CA GLY A 204 -21.75 -16.30 -2.11
C GLY A 204 -22.93 -15.36 -1.88
N ALA A 205 -22.71 -14.07 -1.69
CA ALA A 205 -23.81 -13.09 -1.75
C ALA A 205 -24.34 -12.92 -3.18
N ASP A 206 -25.60 -12.55 -3.35
CA ASP A 206 -26.33 -12.61 -4.64
C ASP A 206 -25.69 -11.79 -5.77
N ASP A 207 -25.06 -10.68 -5.45
CA ASP A 207 -24.43 -9.75 -6.43
C ASP A 207 -22.89 -9.85 -6.45
N VAL A 208 -22.32 -10.87 -5.81
CA VAL A 208 -20.88 -11.06 -5.67
C VAL A 208 -20.38 -12.12 -6.63
N HIS A 209 -19.40 -11.74 -7.45
CA HIS A 209 -18.65 -12.66 -8.30
C HIS A 209 -17.39 -13.14 -7.60
N THR A 210 -16.95 -14.36 -7.96
CA THR A 210 -15.71 -14.93 -7.43
C THR A 210 -14.79 -15.40 -8.53
N MET A 211 -13.49 -15.40 -8.26
CA MET A 211 -12.48 -16.06 -9.08
C MET A 211 -11.30 -16.53 -8.23
N PRO A 212 -10.62 -17.62 -8.60
CA PRO A 212 -9.44 -18.08 -7.89
C PRO A 212 -8.23 -17.20 -8.20
N TRP A 213 -7.33 -17.06 -7.21
CA TRP A 213 -6.03 -16.42 -7.35
C TRP A 213 -4.95 -17.25 -6.64
N TRP A 214 -3.81 -17.48 -7.30
CA TRP A 214 -2.70 -18.28 -6.79
C TRP A 214 -1.51 -17.35 -6.50
N PRO A 215 -1.13 -17.15 -5.22
CA PRO A 215 0.12 -16.50 -4.89
C PRO A 215 1.30 -17.40 -5.32
N ARG A 216 2.40 -16.77 -5.73
CA ARG A 216 3.60 -17.45 -6.25
C ARG A 216 4.76 -17.31 -5.27
N VAL A 217 5.73 -18.22 -5.31
CA VAL A 217 6.98 -18.11 -4.52
C VAL A 217 7.72 -16.80 -4.84
N THR A 218 7.63 -16.32 -6.09
CA THR A 218 8.23 -15.05 -6.52
C THR A 218 7.53 -13.81 -5.98
N ASP A 219 6.39 -13.97 -5.33
CA ASP A 219 5.62 -12.89 -4.72
C ASP A 219 6.06 -12.62 -3.27
N LEU A 220 6.87 -13.53 -2.70
CA LEU A 220 7.37 -13.40 -1.32
C LEU A 220 8.45 -12.32 -1.24
N ASP A 221 8.40 -11.53 -0.18
CA ASP A 221 9.41 -10.56 0.19
C ASP A 221 10.39 -11.10 1.25
N VAL A 222 11.29 -10.25 1.72
CA VAL A 222 12.31 -10.58 2.73
C VAL A 222 11.73 -10.95 4.10
N LEU A 223 10.47 -10.61 4.35
CA LEU A 223 9.73 -10.99 5.56
C LEU A 223 9.04 -12.35 5.43
N ASN A 224 9.20 -13.00 4.27
CA ASN A 224 8.59 -14.29 3.96
C ASN A 224 7.05 -14.21 3.87
N HIS A 225 6.52 -13.05 3.53
CA HIS A 225 5.12 -12.78 3.24
C HIS A 225 4.95 -12.36 1.78
N VAL A 226 3.75 -12.54 1.23
CA VAL A 226 3.44 -11.94 -0.08
C VAL A 226 3.56 -10.43 0.02
N ASN A 227 4.40 -9.85 -0.84
CA ASN A 227 4.67 -8.42 -0.85
C ASN A 227 3.38 -7.62 -1.11
N ASN A 228 3.20 -6.53 -0.37
CA ASN A 228 2.00 -5.70 -0.46
C ASN A 228 1.72 -5.18 -1.88
N ALA A 229 2.75 -4.96 -2.70
CA ALA A 229 2.59 -4.55 -4.09
C ALA A 229 1.89 -5.60 -4.94
N VAL A 230 2.05 -6.89 -4.61
CA VAL A 230 1.39 -8.01 -5.33
C VAL A 230 -0.13 -7.99 -5.12
N SER A 231 -0.63 -7.48 -4.01
CA SER A 231 -2.08 -7.31 -3.80
C SER A 231 -2.72 -6.39 -4.86
N TRP A 232 -1.94 -5.53 -5.48
CA TRP A 232 -2.39 -4.68 -6.60
C TRP A 232 -2.53 -5.46 -7.92
N GLU A 233 -1.86 -6.62 -8.07
CA GLU A 233 -2.13 -7.56 -9.19
C GLU A 233 -3.56 -8.12 -9.08
N VAL A 234 -4.05 -8.35 -7.84
CA VAL A 234 -5.45 -8.76 -7.59
C VAL A 234 -6.41 -7.68 -8.09
N VAL A 235 -6.11 -6.41 -7.83
CA VAL A 235 -6.92 -5.27 -8.31
C VAL A 235 -6.88 -5.19 -9.85
N GLU A 236 -5.69 -5.22 -10.46
CA GLU A 236 -5.53 -5.20 -11.92
C GLU A 236 -6.27 -6.35 -12.61
N GLN A 237 -6.12 -7.57 -12.10
CA GLN A 237 -6.80 -8.74 -12.67
C GLN A 237 -8.32 -8.61 -12.56
N THR A 238 -8.82 -8.07 -11.45
CA THR A 238 -10.26 -7.87 -11.26
C THR A 238 -10.79 -6.78 -12.18
N LEU A 239 -10.07 -5.67 -12.32
CA LEU A 239 -10.41 -4.59 -13.26
C LEU A 239 -10.54 -5.10 -14.69
N GLU A 240 -9.57 -5.86 -15.18
CA GLU A 240 -9.66 -6.45 -16.53
C GLU A 240 -10.84 -7.41 -16.66
N ARG A 241 -11.16 -8.15 -15.60
CA ARG A 241 -12.29 -9.08 -15.61
C ARG A 241 -13.65 -8.36 -15.68
N VAL A 242 -13.81 -7.26 -14.90
CA VAL A 242 -15.08 -6.49 -14.90
C VAL A 242 -15.24 -5.70 -16.20
N ARG A 243 -14.16 -5.16 -16.77
CA ARG A 243 -14.17 -4.49 -18.09
C ARG A 243 -14.56 -5.47 -19.20
N ALA A 244 -13.96 -6.67 -19.24
CA ALA A 244 -14.30 -7.70 -20.23
C ALA A 244 -15.75 -8.20 -20.14
N ARG A 245 -16.42 -7.96 -19.01
CA ARG A 245 -17.85 -8.27 -18.80
C ARG A 245 -18.76 -7.05 -18.92
N GLU A 246 -18.21 -5.90 -19.23
CA GLU A 246 -18.95 -4.61 -19.32
C GLU A 246 -19.71 -4.25 -18.04
N LEU A 247 -19.20 -4.69 -16.88
CA LEU A 247 -19.82 -4.40 -15.58
C LEU A 247 -19.50 -3.00 -15.07
N ILE A 248 -18.43 -2.39 -15.56
CA ILE A 248 -18.00 -1.05 -15.19
C ILE A 248 -17.34 -0.36 -16.38
N ASP A 249 -17.64 0.92 -16.57
CA ASP A 249 -16.98 1.76 -17.57
C ASP A 249 -15.85 2.53 -16.90
N LEU A 250 -14.62 2.03 -17.06
CA LEU A 250 -13.39 2.62 -16.54
C LEU A 250 -12.32 2.66 -17.63
N ASP A 251 -11.85 3.85 -17.97
CA ASP A 251 -10.65 4.01 -18.79
C ASP A 251 -9.41 4.03 -17.89
N LEU A 252 -8.76 2.88 -17.76
CA LEU A 252 -7.55 2.71 -16.94
C LEU A 252 -6.36 3.57 -17.41
N ALA A 253 -6.41 4.09 -18.63
CA ALA A 253 -5.35 4.97 -19.15
C ALA A 253 -5.49 6.40 -18.66
N ILE A 254 -6.69 6.85 -18.32
CA ILE A 254 -6.97 8.23 -17.98
C ILE A 254 -7.01 8.38 -16.47
N SER A 255 -8.09 8.02 -15.82
CA SER A 255 -8.32 8.47 -14.46
C SER A 255 -8.88 7.34 -13.59
N LEU A 256 -8.26 7.13 -12.45
CA LEU A 256 -8.58 6.04 -11.53
C LEU A 256 -8.33 6.48 -10.09
N HIS A 257 -9.25 6.15 -9.20
CA HIS A 257 -9.06 6.23 -7.76
C HIS A 257 -9.19 4.82 -7.18
N ALA A 258 -8.11 4.30 -6.59
CA ALA A 258 -8.08 2.97 -6.02
C ALA A 258 -7.50 3.01 -4.61
N GLU A 259 -8.17 2.40 -3.65
CA GLU A 259 -7.72 2.27 -2.26
C GLU A 259 -7.67 0.79 -1.89
N VAL A 260 -6.55 0.36 -1.31
CA VAL A 260 -6.33 -1.00 -0.80
C VAL A 260 -6.08 -0.95 0.70
N GLU A 261 -6.80 -1.76 1.46
CA GLU A 261 -6.54 -2.00 2.87
C GLU A 261 -5.96 -3.40 3.07
N PHE A 262 -4.81 -3.47 3.73
CA PHE A 262 -4.13 -4.70 4.11
C PHE A 262 -4.62 -5.13 5.49
N ARG A 263 -5.25 -6.30 5.59
CA ARG A 263 -5.93 -6.78 6.79
C ARG A 263 -5.12 -7.82 7.53
N ASP A 264 -4.58 -8.77 6.77
CA ASP A 264 -3.73 -9.82 7.31
C ASP A 264 -2.59 -10.14 6.33
N ALA A 265 -1.52 -10.77 6.81
CA ALA A 265 -0.40 -11.20 5.98
C ALA A 265 -0.73 -12.51 5.27
N ILE A 266 -0.27 -12.65 4.03
CA ILE A 266 -0.30 -13.93 3.31
C ILE A 266 1.07 -14.56 3.49
N ASP A 267 1.18 -15.52 4.42
CA ASP A 267 2.41 -16.18 4.78
C ASP A 267 2.89 -17.14 3.68
N HIS A 268 4.18 -17.46 3.68
CA HIS A 268 4.77 -18.39 2.73
C HIS A 268 4.11 -19.78 2.78
N GLU A 269 3.60 -20.21 3.94
CA GLU A 269 2.90 -21.48 4.08
C GLU A 269 1.62 -21.52 3.22
N VAL A 270 0.91 -20.39 3.11
CA VAL A 270 -0.25 -20.23 2.21
C VAL A 270 0.20 -20.39 0.77
N VAL A 271 1.33 -19.76 0.40
CA VAL A 271 1.90 -19.87 -0.96
C VAL A 271 2.30 -21.30 -1.28
N LEU A 272 2.94 -22.01 -0.35
CA LEU A 272 3.39 -23.40 -0.53
C LEU A 272 2.23 -24.42 -0.51
N SER A 273 1.09 -24.07 0.04
CA SER A 273 -0.10 -24.95 0.04
C SER A 273 -0.60 -25.28 -1.36
N ALA A 274 -0.22 -24.45 -2.34
CA ALA A 274 -0.68 -24.52 -3.73
C ALA A 274 -2.22 -24.50 -3.88
N MET A 275 -2.92 -24.03 -2.86
CA MET A 275 -4.37 -23.83 -2.89
C MET A 275 -4.71 -22.40 -3.31
N PRO A 276 -5.74 -22.19 -4.14
CA PRO A 276 -6.12 -20.85 -4.55
C PRO A 276 -6.76 -20.09 -3.40
N LEU A 277 -6.44 -18.83 -3.29
CA LEU A 277 -7.21 -17.84 -2.57
C LEU A 277 -8.43 -17.44 -3.41
N THR A 278 -9.44 -16.89 -2.76
CA THR A 278 -10.67 -16.45 -3.44
C THR A 278 -10.72 -14.93 -3.55
N ILE A 279 -10.70 -14.41 -4.78
CA ILE A 279 -11.09 -13.03 -5.04
C ILE A 279 -12.60 -12.98 -5.11
N ALA A 280 -13.24 -12.22 -4.21
CA ALA A 280 -14.64 -11.85 -4.29
C ALA A 280 -14.76 -10.40 -4.72
N TYR A 281 -15.65 -10.09 -5.66
CA TYR A 281 -15.83 -8.72 -6.14
C TYR A 281 -17.27 -8.41 -6.52
N ARG A 282 -17.62 -7.12 -6.41
CA ARG A 282 -18.92 -6.57 -6.77
C ARG A 282 -18.71 -5.22 -7.47
N ALA A 283 -19.39 -5.04 -8.60
CA ALA A 283 -19.40 -3.79 -9.35
C ALA A 283 -20.81 -3.19 -9.30
N THR A 284 -20.97 -2.02 -8.67
CA THR A 284 -22.25 -1.34 -8.52
C THR A 284 -22.05 0.18 -8.60
N ASP A 285 -22.85 0.86 -9.41
CA ASP A 285 -22.86 2.33 -9.52
C ASP A 285 -21.49 2.98 -9.77
N GLY A 286 -20.65 2.34 -10.59
CA GLY A 286 -19.30 2.83 -10.91
C GLY A 286 -18.28 2.61 -9.81
N VAL A 287 -18.62 1.82 -8.80
CA VAL A 287 -17.72 1.38 -7.72
C VAL A 287 -17.42 -0.10 -7.88
N LEU A 288 -16.16 -0.47 -7.81
CA LEU A 288 -15.70 -1.86 -7.73
C LEU A 288 -15.17 -2.13 -6.33
N ASP A 289 -15.88 -2.96 -5.58
CA ASP A 289 -15.43 -3.50 -4.29
C ASP A 289 -14.80 -4.87 -4.51
N ILE A 290 -13.64 -5.11 -3.86
CA ILE A 290 -12.86 -6.34 -3.98
C ILE A 290 -12.46 -6.82 -2.58
N ALA A 291 -12.47 -8.13 -2.35
CA ALA A 291 -11.87 -8.75 -1.17
C ALA A 291 -11.11 -10.02 -1.57
N LEU A 292 -9.94 -10.22 -0.99
CA LEU A 292 -9.15 -11.43 -1.13
C LEU A 292 -9.27 -12.27 0.14
N TRP A 293 -9.83 -13.46 -0.01
CA TRP A 293 -10.14 -14.40 1.06
C TRP A 293 -9.21 -15.60 1.07
N SER A 294 -8.97 -16.15 2.25
CA SER A 294 -8.35 -17.47 2.41
C SER A 294 -9.18 -18.56 1.73
N THR A 295 -8.54 -19.69 1.46
CA THR A 295 -9.18 -20.85 0.83
C THR A 295 -10.38 -21.38 1.60
N ASP A 296 -10.32 -21.34 2.94
CA ASP A 296 -11.41 -21.75 3.85
C ASP A 296 -12.50 -20.68 4.02
N GLY A 297 -12.27 -19.46 3.55
CA GLY A 297 -13.21 -18.33 3.67
C GLY A 297 -13.26 -17.70 5.06
N GLU A 298 -12.33 -18.02 5.96
CA GLU A 298 -12.34 -17.49 7.33
C GLU A 298 -11.53 -16.19 7.48
N THR A 299 -10.50 -15.99 6.64
CA THR A 299 -9.60 -14.84 6.73
C THR A 299 -9.72 -13.93 5.51
N VAL A 300 -9.83 -12.62 5.74
CA VAL A 300 -9.72 -11.59 4.70
C VAL A 300 -8.31 -11.01 4.75
N TYR A 301 -7.55 -11.21 3.69
CA TYR A 301 -6.20 -10.66 3.58
C TYR A 301 -6.20 -9.20 3.12
N VAL A 302 -7.01 -8.89 2.12
CA VAL A 302 -7.04 -7.59 1.46
C VAL A 302 -8.46 -7.19 1.14
N THR A 303 -8.75 -5.90 1.25
CA THR A 303 -9.94 -5.30 0.63
C THR A 303 -9.52 -4.14 -0.24
N ALA A 304 -10.19 -3.97 -1.37
CA ALA A 304 -9.95 -2.83 -2.25
C ALA A 304 -11.25 -2.19 -2.73
N LYS A 305 -11.17 -0.90 -3.00
CA LYS A 305 -12.24 -0.13 -3.62
C LYS A 305 -11.68 0.67 -4.78
N VAL A 306 -12.31 0.56 -5.95
CA VAL A 306 -11.92 1.30 -7.15
C VAL A 306 -13.10 2.10 -7.66
N THR A 307 -12.84 3.35 -8.01
CA THR A 307 -13.85 4.26 -8.60
C THR A 307 -13.24 5.03 -9.75
N SER A 308 -14.08 5.47 -10.68
CA SER A 308 -13.73 6.57 -11.58
C SER A 308 -13.80 7.88 -10.79
N PRO A 309 -12.83 8.79 -10.90
CA PRO A 309 -13.01 10.15 -10.42
C PRO A 309 -14.18 10.80 -11.16
N ARG A 310 -15.04 11.45 -10.41
CA ARG A 310 -16.18 12.21 -10.98
C ARG A 310 -15.72 13.53 -11.57
#